data_9aa3400d0caf4219ae43e90ac139647e
#
_entry.id   9aa3400d0caf4219ae43e90ac139647e
#
_cell.length_a   1.000
_cell.length_b   1.000
_cell.length_c   1.000
_cell.angle_alpha   90.00
_cell.angle_beta   90.00
_cell.angle_gamma   90.00
#
_symmetry.space_group_name_H-M   'P 1'
#
loop_
_entity.id
_entity.type
_entity.pdbx_description
1 polymer ?
#
loop_
_entity_poly.entity_id
_entity_poly.type
_entity_poly.pdbx_seq_one_letter_code
_entity_poly.pdbx_strand_id
1 'polypeptide(L)'
;MSRVPLDRVCIVMMSAVGDVVHVLPVLTALKRHHPAMHVTWVLQPGPAGLVRGHPMVDEIVLFERRAGLRGFLDLRRALAGRRFDLVINLQVYLKAGIITGMTDAPVKLGFDRARARDGNWLFTTHRIPPHPMQHVQDQYLEFCDWLEVPHQPVRWGLGPWDAAERDAQRAFLARFDRPTAPIVVATSKPEKDWIPERWAAVCDALWHDFGLQPVLVGARSPREVHAERVILDQSRAPVHSALGQGGLRGLVGILEGAALVLSPDTGPLHITVALDRPVVSLIAYSNPKRVGPYRKFGDLMIDAYGDPGEDYPISMANRPGRMPRITVRDVLDRVERWRTAYATDAARTTPRA
;
A
#
# COMPACT_ATOMS: atom_id res chain seq x y z
N MET A 1 14.11 -2.72 27.28
CA MET A 1 15.24 -2.95 26.35
C MET A 1 14.79 -4.03 25.37
N SER A 2 15.18 -3.95 24.11
CA SER A 2 14.83 -5.00 23.12
C SER A 2 15.40 -6.36 23.52
N ARG A 3 14.68 -7.43 23.16
CA ARG A 3 15.08 -8.85 23.40
C ARG A 3 16.40 -9.25 22.73
N VAL A 4 16.75 -8.56 21.65
CA VAL A 4 17.93 -8.84 20.81
C VAL A 4 18.62 -7.53 20.45
N PRO A 5 19.93 -7.54 20.14
CA PRO A 5 20.61 -6.38 19.59
C PRO A 5 19.94 -5.92 18.29
N LEU A 6 19.90 -4.61 18.05
CA LEU A 6 19.25 -4.00 16.90
C LEU A 6 20.20 -3.08 16.12
N ASP A 7 21.53 -3.27 16.21
CA ASP A 7 22.47 -2.38 15.52
C ASP A 7 22.42 -2.59 14.00
N ARG A 8 22.28 -3.84 13.55
CA ARG A 8 22.21 -4.22 12.12
C ARG A 8 21.02 -5.13 11.85
N VAL A 9 19.97 -4.56 11.29
CA VAL A 9 18.70 -5.28 11.02
C VAL A 9 18.47 -5.44 9.51
N CYS A 10 18.14 -6.66 9.09
CA CYS A 10 17.70 -6.94 7.73
C CYS A 10 16.20 -7.21 7.70
N ILE A 11 15.46 -6.48 6.86
CA ILE A 11 14.04 -6.69 6.61
C ILE A 11 13.89 -7.48 5.31
N VAL A 12 13.18 -8.61 5.38
CA VAL A 12 12.78 -9.42 4.22
C VAL A 12 11.28 -9.24 3.98
N MET A 13 10.97 -8.28 3.11
CA MET A 13 9.63 -8.03 2.57
C MET A 13 9.77 -7.54 1.13
N MET A 14 9.69 -8.46 0.17
CA MET A 14 10.09 -8.18 -1.21
C MET A 14 8.99 -7.50 -2.04
N SER A 15 7.74 -7.79 -1.76
CA SER A 15 6.53 -7.34 -2.49
C SER A 15 5.25 -7.75 -1.72
N ALA A 16 4.07 -7.17 -2.01
CA ALA A 16 3.78 -6.15 -3.01
C ALA A 16 3.95 -4.73 -2.45
N VAL A 17 3.60 -3.70 -3.22
CA VAL A 17 3.68 -2.29 -2.77
C VAL A 17 2.87 -2.07 -1.49
N GLY A 18 1.63 -2.61 -1.41
CA GLY A 18 0.81 -2.49 -0.20
C GLY A 18 1.47 -3.12 1.03
N ASP A 19 2.09 -4.30 0.88
CA ASP A 19 2.82 -4.95 1.98
C ASP A 19 4.02 -4.10 2.43
N VAL A 20 4.75 -3.48 1.50
CA VAL A 20 5.84 -2.55 1.82
C VAL A 20 5.32 -1.35 2.63
N VAL A 21 4.16 -0.79 2.28
CA VAL A 21 3.52 0.27 3.07
C VAL A 21 3.21 -0.22 4.49
N HIS A 22 2.69 -1.43 4.64
CA HIS A 22 2.38 -2.00 5.96
C HIS A 22 3.62 -2.33 6.81
N VAL A 23 4.80 -2.47 6.21
CA VAL A 23 6.07 -2.65 6.94
C VAL A 23 6.63 -1.33 7.45
N LEU A 24 6.31 -0.19 6.84
CA LEU A 24 6.82 1.11 7.28
C LEU A 24 6.57 1.41 8.76
N PRO A 25 5.40 1.10 9.38
CA PRO A 25 5.22 1.28 10.82
C PRO A 25 6.17 0.43 11.68
N VAL A 26 6.50 -0.78 11.23
CA VAL A 26 7.50 -1.62 11.92
C VAL A 26 8.87 -0.96 11.85
N LEU A 27 9.31 -0.55 10.66
CA LEU A 27 10.55 0.20 10.46
C LEU A 27 10.60 1.47 11.32
N THR A 28 9.53 2.26 11.30
CA THR A 28 9.43 3.51 12.05
C THR A 28 9.51 3.27 13.57
N ALA A 29 8.86 2.23 14.07
CA ALA A 29 8.91 1.85 15.48
C ALA A 29 10.34 1.44 15.89
N LEU A 30 10.99 0.59 15.10
CA LEU A 30 12.35 0.14 15.32
C LEU A 30 13.35 1.31 15.35
N LYS A 31 13.30 2.18 14.34
CA LYS A 31 14.20 3.36 14.25
C LYS A 31 13.95 4.39 15.35
N ARG A 32 12.70 4.56 15.82
CA ARG A 32 12.41 5.42 16.98
C ARG A 32 12.98 4.84 18.28
N HIS A 33 12.92 3.51 18.42
CA HIS A 33 13.45 2.81 19.60
C HIS A 33 14.97 2.75 19.58
N HIS A 34 15.58 2.57 18.42
CA HIS A 34 17.03 2.49 18.23
C HIS A 34 17.47 3.33 17.01
N PRO A 35 17.65 4.67 17.18
CA PRO A 35 17.94 5.59 16.07
C PRO A 35 19.24 5.28 15.30
N ALA A 36 20.25 4.71 15.96
CA ALA A 36 21.52 4.34 15.35
C ALA A 36 21.48 3.03 14.55
N MET A 37 20.35 2.30 14.57
CA MET A 37 20.18 1.04 13.84
C MET A 37 20.46 1.19 12.35
N HIS A 38 21.28 0.30 11.78
CA HIS A 38 21.48 0.19 10.34
C HIS A 38 20.45 -0.79 9.74
N VAL A 39 19.60 -0.30 8.84
CA VAL A 39 18.56 -1.08 8.18
C VAL A 39 18.94 -1.43 6.76
N THR A 40 19.02 -2.73 6.48
CA THR A 40 19.08 -3.27 5.11
C THR A 40 17.72 -3.86 4.77
N TRP A 41 17.13 -3.47 3.64
CA TRP A 41 15.84 -4.01 3.21
C TRP A 41 15.97 -4.78 1.89
N VAL A 42 15.55 -6.05 1.87
CA VAL A 42 15.50 -6.87 0.65
C VAL A 42 14.16 -6.65 -0.06
N LEU A 43 14.21 -6.11 -1.27
CA LEU A 43 13.05 -5.69 -2.06
C LEU A 43 13.15 -6.14 -3.53
N GLN A 44 12.01 -6.33 -4.17
CA GLN A 44 11.95 -6.37 -5.64
C GLN A 44 12.06 -4.95 -6.23
N PRO A 45 12.53 -4.79 -7.48
CA PRO A 45 12.76 -3.47 -8.10
C PRO A 45 11.52 -2.56 -8.09
N GLY A 46 10.33 -3.09 -8.37
CA GLY A 46 9.10 -2.29 -8.39
C GLY A 46 8.80 -1.65 -7.03
N PRO A 47 8.54 -2.44 -5.96
CA PRO A 47 8.30 -1.91 -4.61
C PRO A 47 9.45 -1.08 -4.03
N ALA A 48 10.72 -1.36 -4.41
CA ALA A 48 11.86 -0.58 -3.98
C ALA A 48 11.74 0.91 -4.38
N GLY A 49 11.05 1.20 -5.49
CA GLY A 49 10.77 2.56 -5.92
C GLY A 49 9.98 3.39 -4.90
N LEU A 50 9.21 2.75 -4.00
CA LEU A 50 8.46 3.46 -2.95
C LEU A 50 9.38 3.98 -1.83
N VAL A 51 10.40 3.22 -1.46
CA VAL A 51 11.25 3.49 -0.28
C VAL A 51 12.68 3.89 -0.64
N ARG A 52 12.98 4.07 -1.91
CA ARG A 52 14.28 4.57 -2.35
C ARG A 52 14.47 6.00 -1.85
N GLY A 53 15.56 6.23 -1.09
CA GLY A 53 15.84 7.51 -0.43
C GLY A 53 15.08 7.72 0.88
N HIS A 54 14.37 6.70 1.39
CA HIS A 54 13.68 6.79 2.68
C HIS A 54 14.70 7.05 3.82
N PRO A 55 14.50 8.08 4.66
CA PRO A 55 15.49 8.49 5.65
C PRO A 55 15.78 7.43 6.73
N MET A 56 14.93 6.43 6.88
CA MET A 56 15.09 5.34 7.84
C MET A 56 15.59 4.03 7.20
N VAL A 57 15.90 3.99 5.90
CA VAL A 57 16.43 2.82 5.19
C VAL A 57 17.84 3.15 4.75
N ASP A 58 18.82 2.48 5.35
CA ASP A 58 20.23 2.74 5.07
C ASP A 58 20.68 2.04 3.78
N GLU A 59 20.11 0.87 3.48
CA GLU A 59 20.45 0.10 2.31
C GLU A 59 19.27 -0.69 1.73
N ILE A 60 19.17 -0.72 0.40
CA ILE A 60 18.23 -1.58 -0.34
C ILE A 60 19.01 -2.62 -1.12
N VAL A 61 18.74 -3.90 -0.85
CA VAL A 61 19.27 -5.02 -1.64
C VAL A 61 18.16 -5.54 -2.55
N LEU A 62 18.40 -5.49 -3.86
CA LEU A 62 17.39 -5.86 -4.84
C LEU A 62 17.37 -7.37 -5.09
N PHE A 63 16.17 -7.95 -5.09
CA PHE A 63 15.90 -9.31 -5.53
C PHE A 63 15.17 -9.30 -6.88
N GLU A 64 15.88 -9.64 -7.94
CA GLU A 64 15.29 -9.74 -9.28
C GLU A 64 14.60 -11.09 -9.49
N ARG A 65 13.31 -11.14 -9.12
CA ARG A 65 12.50 -12.37 -9.19
C ARG A 65 12.42 -12.95 -10.60
N ARG A 66 12.40 -12.10 -11.64
CA ARG A 66 12.25 -12.54 -13.03
C ARG A 66 13.49 -13.27 -13.56
N ALA A 67 14.64 -13.06 -12.92
CA ALA A 67 15.88 -13.77 -13.26
C ALA A 67 15.92 -15.24 -12.76
N GLY A 68 14.85 -15.74 -12.12
CA GLY A 68 14.77 -17.12 -11.67
C GLY A 68 15.90 -17.50 -10.70
N LEU A 69 16.58 -18.61 -10.92
CA LEU A 69 17.71 -19.08 -10.08
C LEU A 69 18.87 -18.08 -10.04
N ARG A 70 19.15 -17.40 -11.16
CA ARG A 70 20.18 -16.37 -11.22
C ARG A 70 19.90 -15.24 -10.23
N GLY A 71 18.63 -14.81 -10.09
CA GLY A 71 18.24 -13.79 -9.11
C GLY A 71 18.58 -14.19 -7.68
N PHE A 72 18.42 -15.46 -7.32
CA PHE A 72 18.83 -15.97 -6.00
C PHE A 72 20.34 -15.99 -5.82
N LEU A 73 21.10 -16.37 -6.86
CA LEU A 73 22.57 -16.36 -6.82
C LEU A 73 23.12 -14.94 -6.69
N ASP A 74 22.56 -14.01 -7.44
CA ASP A 74 22.97 -12.60 -7.40
C ASP A 74 22.63 -11.99 -6.03
N LEU A 75 21.45 -12.27 -5.47
CA LEU A 75 21.08 -11.85 -4.14
C LEU A 75 22.01 -12.45 -3.07
N ARG A 76 22.35 -13.75 -3.18
CA ARG A 76 23.30 -14.39 -2.25
C ARG A 76 24.66 -13.71 -2.30
N ARG A 77 25.17 -13.36 -3.48
CA ARG A 77 26.41 -12.60 -3.62
C ARG A 77 26.32 -11.21 -2.99
N ALA A 78 25.19 -10.52 -3.22
CA ALA A 78 24.94 -9.21 -2.63
C ALA A 78 24.88 -9.26 -1.10
N LEU A 79 24.38 -10.36 -0.51
CA LEU A 79 24.32 -10.55 0.95
C LEU A 79 25.59 -11.14 1.55
N ALA A 80 26.53 -11.61 0.74
CA ALA A 80 27.76 -12.26 1.22
C ALA A 80 28.62 -11.32 2.05
N GLY A 81 29.14 -11.82 3.17
CA GLY A 81 29.98 -11.05 4.11
C GLY A 81 29.22 -10.03 4.98
N ARG A 82 27.91 -9.87 4.79
CA ARG A 82 27.07 -9.04 5.66
C ARG A 82 26.63 -9.86 6.88
N ARG A 83 26.83 -9.31 8.06
CA ARG A 83 26.35 -9.86 9.32
C ARG A 83 25.26 -8.96 9.89
N PHE A 84 24.17 -9.56 10.32
CA PHE A 84 23.05 -8.90 10.95
C PHE A 84 22.85 -9.43 12.37
N ASP A 85 22.36 -8.60 13.26
CA ASP A 85 21.95 -9.05 14.60
C ASP A 85 20.57 -9.72 14.51
N LEU A 86 19.73 -9.16 13.63
CA LEU A 86 18.34 -9.57 13.45
C LEU A 86 17.96 -9.56 11.97
N VAL A 87 17.31 -10.62 11.53
CA VAL A 87 16.56 -10.65 10.26
C VAL A 87 15.08 -10.78 10.58
N ILE A 88 14.26 -9.88 10.05
CA ILE A 88 12.80 -9.90 10.20
C ILE A 88 12.18 -10.34 8.87
N ASN A 89 11.66 -11.57 8.83
CA ASN A 89 10.95 -12.12 7.68
C ASN A 89 9.45 -11.89 7.83
N LEU A 90 8.95 -10.84 7.18
CA LEU A 90 7.54 -10.42 7.21
C LEU A 90 6.70 -11.07 6.10
N GLN A 91 7.25 -12.02 5.34
CA GLN A 91 6.52 -12.77 4.31
C GLN A 91 6.33 -14.24 4.72
N VAL A 92 5.21 -14.81 4.30
CA VAL A 92 4.82 -16.17 4.70
C VAL A 92 5.24 -17.27 3.70
N TYR A 93 5.71 -16.92 2.50
CA TYR A 93 5.96 -17.88 1.42
C TYR A 93 7.41 -18.39 1.39
N LEU A 94 7.63 -19.59 0.84
CA LEU A 94 8.92 -20.27 0.74
C LEU A 94 10.06 -19.37 0.21
N LYS A 95 9.82 -18.56 -0.81
CA LYS A 95 10.87 -17.71 -1.39
C LYS A 95 11.50 -16.77 -0.37
N ALA A 96 10.70 -16.18 0.50
CA ALA A 96 11.19 -15.33 1.57
C ALA A 96 11.95 -16.14 2.62
N GLY A 97 11.51 -17.35 2.91
CA GLY A 97 12.25 -18.31 3.75
C GLY A 97 13.65 -18.58 3.20
N ILE A 98 13.75 -18.96 1.91
CA ILE A 98 15.05 -19.20 1.25
C ILE A 98 15.96 -17.98 1.36
N ILE A 99 15.44 -16.78 1.11
CA ILE A 99 16.21 -15.54 1.23
C ILE A 99 16.66 -15.30 2.67
N THR A 100 15.77 -15.52 3.65
CA THR A 100 16.10 -15.47 5.08
C THR A 100 17.21 -16.47 5.43
N GLY A 101 17.18 -17.68 4.84
CA GLY A 101 18.22 -18.69 4.99
C GLY A 101 19.59 -18.25 4.47
N MET A 102 19.63 -17.40 3.43
CA MET A 102 20.88 -16.87 2.84
C MET A 102 21.56 -15.78 3.68
N THR A 103 20.87 -15.20 4.66
CA THR A 103 21.42 -14.16 5.53
C THR A 103 22.26 -14.78 6.66
N ASP A 104 23.28 -14.04 7.13
CA ASP A 104 24.06 -14.39 8.33
C ASP A 104 23.53 -13.57 9.52
N ALA A 105 22.78 -14.25 10.40
CA ALA A 105 22.24 -13.65 11.62
C ALA A 105 21.92 -14.71 12.67
N PRO A 106 22.18 -14.46 13.97
CA PRO A 106 21.80 -15.36 15.05
C PRO A 106 20.29 -15.42 15.24
N VAL A 107 19.59 -14.32 15.02
CA VAL A 107 18.13 -14.23 15.15
C VAL A 107 17.49 -13.96 13.78
N LYS A 108 16.73 -14.95 13.31
CA LYS A 108 15.91 -14.89 12.11
C LYS A 108 14.46 -15.06 12.54
N LEU A 109 13.77 -13.92 12.72
CA LEU A 109 12.41 -13.88 13.22
C LEU A 109 11.40 -13.96 12.08
N GLY A 110 10.45 -14.85 12.18
CA GLY A 110 9.36 -15.01 11.20
C GLY A 110 8.01 -15.25 11.85
N PHE A 111 7.00 -15.47 11.02
CA PHE A 111 5.67 -15.85 11.48
C PHE A 111 5.68 -17.22 12.17
N ASP A 112 4.69 -17.44 13.03
CA ASP A 112 4.40 -18.76 13.59
C ASP A 112 4.12 -19.81 12.48
N ARG A 113 4.20 -21.09 12.85
CA ARG A 113 4.07 -22.19 11.89
C ARG A 113 2.70 -22.26 11.22
N ALA A 114 1.63 -21.81 11.88
CA ALA A 114 0.28 -21.90 11.33
C ALA A 114 0.05 -20.86 10.21
N ARG A 115 0.65 -19.68 10.34
CA ARG A 115 0.57 -18.61 9.33
C ARG A 115 1.64 -18.72 8.25
N ALA A 116 2.82 -19.28 8.56
CA ALA A 116 3.87 -19.51 7.59
C ALA A 116 3.47 -20.61 6.59
N ARG A 117 3.71 -20.38 5.29
CA ARG A 117 3.32 -21.26 4.19
C ARG A 117 4.54 -21.90 3.51
N ASP A 118 4.31 -23.00 2.81
CA ASP A 118 5.28 -23.64 1.93
C ASP A 118 6.63 -23.93 2.62
N GLY A 119 6.64 -24.19 3.92
CA GLY A 119 7.87 -24.45 4.68
C GLY A 119 8.73 -23.22 4.98
N ASN A 120 8.22 -21.99 4.81
CA ASN A 120 8.94 -20.75 5.13
C ASN A 120 9.59 -20.77 6.53
N TRP A 121 8.86 -21.31 7.52
CA TRP A 121 9.27 -21.42 8.92
C TRP A 121 10.54 -22.29 9.14
N LEU A 122 10.97 -23.09 8.18
CA LEU A 122 12.20 -23.89 8.26
C LEU A 122 13.47 -23.01 8.23
N PHE A 123 13.37 -21.82 7.72
CA PHE A 123 14.49 -20.87 7.55
C PHE A 123 14.56 -19.80 8.65
N THR A 124 13.65 -19.86 9.63
CA THR A 124 13.63 -18.96 10.79
C THR A 124 14.15 -19.66 12.04
N THR A 125 14.92 -18.94 12.87
CA THR A 125 15.39 -19.44 14.17
C THR A 125 14.41 -19.11 15.29
N HIS A 126 13.66 -18.02 15.12
CA HIS A 126 12.64 -17.53 16.07
C HIS A 126 11.34 -17.23 15.35
N ARG A 127 10.24 -17.30 16.06
CA ARG A 127 8.89 -17.07 15.54
C ARG A 127 8.07 -16.26 16.53
N ILE A 128 7.24 -15.36 16.00
CA ILE A 128 6.24 -14.71 16.81
C ILE A 128 5.20 -15.74 17.32
N PRO A 129 4.52 -15.51 18.44
CA PRO A 129 3.49 -16.41 18.96
C PRO A 129 2.34 -16.58 17.95
N PRO A 130 1.64 -17.73 17.98
CA PRO A 130 0.40 -17.91 17.23
C PRO A 130 -0.64 -16.85 17.64
N HIS A 131 -1.29 -16.27 16.65
CA HIS A 131 -2.36 -15.29 16.86
C HIS A 131 -3.48 -15.53 15.84
N PRO A 132 -4.76 -15.33 16.20
CA PRO A 132 -5.86 -15.35 15.26
C PRO A 132 -5.63 -14.37 14.09
N MET A 133 -6.26 -14.68 12.95
CA MET A 133 -6.17 -13.79 11.78
C MET A 133 -6.74 -12.42 12.13
N GLN A 134 -6.03 -11.37 11.77
CA GLN A 134 -6.41 -9.98 12.00
C GLN A 134 -6.04 -9.11 10.80
N HIS A 135 -6.22 -7.80 10.91
CA HIS A 135 -5.79 -6.88 9.86
C HIS A 135 -4.29 -7.03 9.58
N VAL A 136 -3.90 -6.96 8.32
CA VAL A 136 -2.50 -7.19 7.90
C VAL A 136 -1.50 -6.27 8.61
N GLN A 137 -1.89 -5.02 8.88
CA GLN A 137 -1.05 -4.09 9.62
C GLN A 137 -0.81 -4.55 11.08
N ASP A 138 -1.85 -5.03 11.76
CA ASP A 138 -1.71 -5.53 13.14
C ASP A 138 -0.83 -6.79 13.16
N GLN A 139 -0.94 -7.68 12.15
CA GLN A 139 -0.07 -8.85 12.03
C GLN A 139 1.42 -8.49 11.92
N TYR A 140 1.76 -7.40 11.26
CA TYR A 140 3.15 -6.96 11.18
C TYR A 140 3.62 -6.27 12.47
N LEU A 141 2.74 -5.61 13.20
CA LEU A 141 3.09 -4.99 14.48
C LEU A 141 3.36 -6.02 15.58
N GLU A 142 2.85 -7.26 15.48
CA GLU A 142 3.22 -8.38 16.38
C GLU A 142 4.74 -8.63 16.44
N PHE A 143 5.47 -8.30 15.37
CA PHE A 143 6.94 -8.40 15.37
C PHE A 143 7.58 -7.37 16.32
N CYS A 144 7.00 -6.18 16.42
CA CYS A 144 7.42 -5.18 17.39
C CYS A 144 7.10 -5.63 18.81
N ASP A 145 5.94 -6.25 19.04
CA ASP A 145 5.57 -6.80 20.35
C ASP A 145 6.55 -7.89 20.78
N TRP A 146 6.91 -8.81 19.87
CA TRP A 146 7.91 -9.84 20.15
C TRP A 146 9.27 -9.25 20.51
N LEU A 147 9.67 -8.15 19.85
CA LEU A 147 10.92 -7.43 20.09
C LEU A 147 10.85 -6.51 21.32
N GLU A 148 9.71 -6.38 21.98
CA GLU A 148 9.46 -5.44 23.08
C GLU A 148 9.71 -3.97 22.66
N VAL A 149 9.41 -3.65 21.40
CA VAL A 149 9.57 -2.31 20.83
C VAL A 149 8.21 -1.60 20.78
N PRO A 150 8.05 -0.46 21.47
CA PRO A 150 6.82 0.32 21.44
C PRO A 150 6.52 0.81 20.00
N HIS A 151 5.34 0.48 19.49
CA HIS A 151 4.93 0.83 18.13
C HIS A 151 3.76 1.82 18.04
N GLN A 152 3.25 2.27 19.17
CA GLN A 152 2.23 3.33 19.19
C GLN A 152 2.85 4.72 19.41
N PRO A 153 2.27 5.79 18.83
CA PRO A 153 1.26 5.76 17.77
C PRO A 153 1.84 5.18 16.47
N VAL A 154 0.98 4.51 15.68
CA VAL A 154 1.38 3.95 14.37
C VAL A 154 1.75 5.08 13.42
N ARG A 155 2.96 5.03 12.88
CA ARG A 155 3.49 6.04 11.94
C ARG A 155 4.14 5.37 10.74
N TRP A 156 3.79 5.81 9.55
CA TRP A 156 4.35 5.26 8.31
C TRP A 156 5.61 5.99 7.85
N GLY A 157 5.78 7.26 8.20
CA GLY A 157 6.91 8.06 7.71
C GLY A 157 6.91 8.22 6.19
N LEU A 158 5.76 8.06 5.56
CA LEU A 158 5.58 8.21 4.12
C LEU A 158 5.13 9.64 3.81
N GLY A 159 5.68 10.22 2.75
CA GLY A 159 5.39 11.57 2.27
C GLY A 159 6.50 12.01 1.31
N PRO A 160 6.48 13.21 0.78
CA PRO A 160 7.63 13.84 0.15
C PRO A 160 8.74 14.06 1.17
N TRP A 161 9.94 13.50 0.92
CA TRP A 161 11.03 13.55 1.88
C TRP A 161 11.99 14.72 1.66
N ASP A 162 12.13 15.17 0.42
CA ASP A 162 13.04 16.25 0.04
C ASP A 162 12.33 17.41 -0.67
N ALA A 163 13.09 18.46 -0.96
CA ALA A 163 12.58 19.64 -1.62
C ALA A 163 12.16 19.37 -3.07
N ALA A 164 12.89 18.50 -3.79
CA ALA A 164 12.59 18.19 -5.19
C ALA A 164 11.24 17.47 -5.33
N GLU A 165 10.94 16.52 -4.45
CA GLU A 165 9.63 15.85 -4.41
C GLU A 165 8.50 16.83 -4.09
N ARG A 166 8.72 17.77 -3.13
CA ARG A 166 7.73 18.80 -2.79
C ARG A 166 7.51 19.79 -3.93
N ASP A 167 8.57 20.16 -4.63
CA ASP A 167 8.48 21.06 -5.79
C ASP A 167 7.73 20.37 -6.94
N ALA A 168 8.02 19.12 -7.21
CA ALA A 168 7.31 18.33 -8.22
C ALA A 168 5.82 18.18 -7.86
N GLN A 169 5.49 17.97 -6.60
CA GLN A 169 4.11 17.93 -6.11
C GLN A 169 3.40 19.27 -6.32
N ARG A 170 4.04 20.37 -5.90
CA ARG A 170 3.46 21.73 -6.10
C ARG A 170 3.24 22.03 -7.58
N ALA A 171 4.22 21.74 -8.43
CA ALA A 171 4.13 21.95 -9.86
C ALA A 171 3.02 21.09 -10.50
N PHE A 172 2.79 19.87 -9.99
CA PHE A 172 1.70 19.03 -10.46
C PHE A 172 0.33 19.64 -10.08
N LEU A 173 0.14 19.99 -8.81
CA LEU A 173 -1.13 20.53 -8.29
C LEU A 173 -1.48 21.89 -8.87
N ALA A 174 -0.48 22.73 -9.15
CA ALA A 174 -0.67 24.06 -9.75
C ALA A 174 -1.24 24.02 -11.19
N ARG A 175 -1.39 22.85 -11.80
CA ARG A 175 -2.05 22.67 -13.11
C ARG A 175 -3.56 22.78 -13.03
N PHE A 176 -4.14 22.73 -11.83
CA PHE A 176 -5.57 22.58 -11.63
C PHE A 176 -6.12 23.72 -10.75
N ASP A 177 -7.23 24.27 -11.17
CA ASP A 177 -7.97 25.29 -10.42
C ASP A 177 -8.89 24.69 -9.35
N ARG A 178 -9.01 23.36 -9.32
CA ARG A 178 -9.87 22.60 -8.39
C ARG A 178 -9.06 21.61 -7.58
N PRO A 179 -9.52 21.25 -6.36
CA PRO A 179 -8.93 20.18 -5.61
C PRO A 179 -8.97 18.85 -6.40
N THR A 180 -7.89 18.10 -6.37
CA THR A 180 -7.76 16.86 -7.16
C THR A 180 -8.40 15.65 -6.48
N ALA A 181 -8.99 14.77 -7.31
CA ALA A 181 -9.49 13.46 -6.93
C ALA A 181 -8.80 12.36 -7.76
N PRO A 182 -7.64 11.83 -7.35
CA PRO A 182 -7.00 10.72 -8.01
C PRO A 182 -7.86 9.44 -7.99
N ILE A 183 -7.94 8.79 -9.15
CA ILE A 183 -8.65 7.54 -9.38
C ILE A 183 -7.65 6.48 -9.81
N VAL A 184 -7.56 5.40 -9.05
CA VAL A 184 -6.74 4.24 -9.41
C VAL A 184 -7.51 3.37 -10.39
N VAL A 185 -7.09 3.40 -11.67
CA VAL A 185 -7.89 2.84 -12.76
C VAL A 185 -7.87 1.31 -12.86
N ALA A 186 -6.77 0.67 -12.40
CA ALA A 186 -6.65 -0.79 -12.36
C ALA A 186 -5.65 -1.23 -11.28
N THR A 187 -5.60 -2.53 -11.04
CA THR A 187 -4.79 -3.16 -9.99
C THR A 187 -3.81 -4.18 -10.56
N SER A 188 -3.02 -4.84 -9.72
CA SER A 188 -2.16 -5.95 -10.17
C SER A 188 -2.93 -7.22 -10.54
N LYS A 189 -4.21 -7.35 -10.14
CA LYS A 189 -5.08 -8.51 -10.40
C LYS A 189 -6.36 -8.06 -11.09
N PRO A 190 -6.69 -8.61 -12.27
CA PRO A 190 -7.92 -8.24 -13.02
C PRO A 190 -9.19 -8.37 -12.20
N GLU A 191 -9.25 -9.34 -11.30
CA GLU A 191 -10.43 -9.63 -10.47
C GLU A 191 -10.74 -8.54 -9.44
N LYS A 192 -9.80 -7.62 -9.23
CA LYS A 192 -9.95 -6.45 -8.35
C LYS A 192 -10.25 -5.17 -9.13
N ASP A 193 -10.17 -5.19 -10.45
CA ASP A 193 -10.44 -4.01 -11.27
C ASP A 193 -11.94 -3.71 -11.28
N TRP A 194 -12.27 -2.43 -11.22
CA TRP A 194 -13.65 -2.00 -11.42
C TRP A 194 -13.89 -1.65 -12.88
N ILE A 195 -15.15 -1.47 -13.26
CA ILE A 195 -15.61 -1.30 -14.64
C ILE A 195 -15.22 0.10 -15.14
N PRO A 196 -14.42 0.25 -16.23
CA PRO A 196 -13.95 1.55 -16.69
C PRO A 196 -15.07 2.54 -17.05
N GLU A 197 -16.17 2.05 -17.63
CA GLU A 197 -17.33 2.86 -17.99
C GLU A 197 -18.00 3.49 -16.74
N ARG A 198 -17.97 2.76 -15.62
CA ARG A 198 -18.45 3.30 -14.34
C ARG A 198 -17.52 4.36 -13.76
N TRP A 199 -16.21 4.22 -13.97
CA TRP A 199 -15.24 5.27 -13.62
C TRP A 199 -15.48 6.55 -14.41
N ALA A 200 -15.84 6.47 -15.71
CA ALA A 200 -16.20 7.64 -16.51
C ALA A 200 -17.38 8.40 -15.91
N ALA A 201 -18.46 7.68 -15.54
CA ALA A 201 -19.61 8.31 -14.87
C ALA A 201 -19.25 8.93 -13.51
N VAL A 202 -18.34 8.32 -12.76
CA VAL A 202 -17.84 8.90 -11.50
C VAL A 202 -17.00 10.16 -11.79
N CYS A 203 -16.16 10.18 -12.82
CA CYS A 203 -15.41 11.38 -13.22
C CYS A 203 -16.34 12.56 -13.53
N ASP A 204 -17.42 12.30 -14.27
CA ASP A 204 -18.41 13.32 -14.59
C ASP A 204 -19.06 13.92 -13.34
N ALA A 205 -19.47 13.07 -12.40
CA ALA A 205 -20.05 13.53 -11.14
C ALA A 205 -19.02 14.27 -10.27
N LEU A 206 -17.78 13.79 -10.16
CA LEU A 206 -16.72 14.49 -9.42
C LEU A 206 -16.51 15.91 -9.92
N TRP A 207 -16.54 16.11 -11.26
CA TRP A 207 -16.37 17.40 -11.87
C TRP A 207 -17.60 18.32 -11.73
N HIS A 208 -18.80 17.80 -12.06
CA HIS A 208 -20.00 18.62 -12.14
C HIS A 208 -20.69 18.82 -10.78
N ASP A 209 -20.73 17.77 -9.92
CA ASP A 209 -21.51 17.79 -8.70
C ASP A 209 -20.67 18.06 -7.44
N PHE A 210 -19.36 17.72 -7.50
CA PHE A 210 -18.47 17.82 -6.33
C PHE A 210 -17.35 18.85 -6.50
N GLY A 211 -17.17 19.45 -7.67
CA GLY A 211 -16.15 20.48 -7.91
C GLY A 211 -14.72 19.96 -7.79
N LEU A 212 -14.50 18.67 -8.00
CA LEU A 212 -13.21 18.01 -7.93
C LEU A 212 -12.64 17.78 -9.33
N GLN A 213 -11.31 17.88 -9.47
CA GLN A 213 -10.59 17.52 -10.69
C GLN A 213 -10.31 16.02 -10.71
N PRO A 214 -10.94 15.21 -11.60
CA PRO A 214 -10.59 13.82 -11.75
C PRO A 214 -9.19 13.65 -12.34
N VAL A 215 -8.36 12.81 -11.71
CA VAL A 215 -6.99 12.50 -12.14
C VAL A 215 -6.80 11.00 -12.19
N LEU A 216 -6.57 10.42 -13.35
CA LEU A 216 -6.29 8.99 -13.47
C LEU A 216 -4.85 8.70 -13.06
N VAL A 217 -4.66 7.72 -12.18
CA VAL A 217 -3.34 7.30 -11.69
C VAL A 217 -3.15 5.79 -11.84
N GLY A 218 -1.92 5.38 -12.11
CA GLY A 218 -1.52 3.99 -12.34
C GLY A 218 -0.11 3.90 -12.91
N ALA A 219 0.37 2.68 -13.24
CA ALA A 219 1.70 2.46 -13.76
C ALA A 219 1.82 2.64 -15.28
N ARG A 220 0.89 2.25 -16.10
CA ARG A 220 0.81 2.14 -17.57
C ARG A 220 0.94 0.70 -18.07
N SER A 221 0.46 -0.26 -17.31
CA SER A 221 0.23 -1.60 -17.86
C SER A 221 -0.80 -1.56 -18.99
N PRO A 222 -0.82 -2.57 -19.88
CA PRO A 222 -1.82 -2.61 -20.98
C PRO A 222 -3.27 -2.48 -20.50
N ARG A 223 -3.60 -3.01 -19.31
CA ARG A 223 -4.95 -2.88 -18.74
C ARG A 223 -5.24 -1.47 -18.23
N GLU A 224 -4.26 -0.82 -17.61
CA GLU A 224 -4.41 0.57 -17.17
C GLU A 224 -4.58 1.52 -18.36
N VAL A 225 -3.80 1.33 -19.44
CA VAL A 225 -3.94 2.11 -20.68
C VAL A 225 -5.28 1.85 -21.36
N HIS A 226 -5.79 0.62 -21.33
CA HIS A 226 -7.13 0.32 -21.83
C HIS A 226 -8.22 1.02 -21.03
N ALA A 227 -8.15 0.93 -19.69
CA ALA A 227 -9.10 1.60 -18.80
C ALA A 227 -9.05 3.13 -18.95
N GLU A 228 -7.84 3.71 -19.01
CA GLU A 228 -7.63 5.14 -19.30
C GLU A 228 -8.38 5.56 -20.57
N ARG A 229 -8.17 4.84 -21.68
CA ARG A 229 -8.83 5.15 -22.95
C ARG A 229 -10.34 5.13 -22.83
N VAL A 230 -10.91 4.07 -22.25
CA VAL A 230 -12.38 3.95 -22.09
C VAL A 230 -12.92 5.10 -21.25
N ILE A 231 -12.25 5.44 -20.15
CA ILE A 231 -12.67 6.54 -19.26
C ILE A 231 -12.62 7.88 -20.01
N LEU A 232 -11.53 8.17 -20.72
CA LEU A 232 -11.38 9.43 -21.46
C LEU A 232 -12.36 9.55 -22.62
N ASP A 233 -12.65 8.44 -23.32
CA ASP A 233 -13.59 8.43 -24.44
C ASP A 233 -15.06 8.61 -24.02
N GLN A 234 -15.41 8.19 -22.80
CA GLN A 234 -16.80 8.21 -22.32
C GLN A 234 -17.11 9.34 -21.34
N SER A 235 -16.10 9.91 -20.68
CA SER A 235 -16.29 11.02 -19.76
C SER A 235 -16.52 12.34 -20.50
N ARG A 236 -17.45 13.15 -19.98
CA ARG A 236 -17.69 14.54 -20.42
C ARG A 236 -16.86 15.55 -19.60
N ALA A 237 -16.35 15.13 -18.45
CA ALA A 237 -15.51 15.94 -17.59
C ALA A 237 -14.10 16.07 -18.19
N PRO A 238 -13.37 17.17 -17.92
CA PRO A 238 -11.96 17.31 -18.28
C PRO A 238 -11.09 16.43 -17.37
N VAL A 239 -11.01 15.15 -17.67
CA VAL A 239 -10.21 14.18 -16.92
C VAL A 239 -8.74 14.31 -17.28
N HIS A 240 -7.88 14.41 -16.27
CA HIS A 240 -6.42 14.45 -16.48
C HIS A 240 -5.80 13.07 -16.27
N SER A 241 -4.92 12.63 -17.18
CA SER A 241 -4.15 11.40 -16.98
C SER A 241 -2.76 11.69 -16.44
N ALA A 242 -2.44 11.04 -15.33
CA ALA A 242 -1.12 11.01 -14.71
C ALA A 242 -0.53 9.58 -14.66
N LEU A 243 -1.02 8.66 -15.52
CA LEU A 243 -0.52 7.30 -15.57
C LEU A 243 0.98 7.26 -15.86
N GLY A 244 1.74 6.56 -15.00
CA GLY A 244 3.20 6.40 -15.14
C GLY A 244 4.02 7.62 -14.78
N GLN A 245 3.42 8.75 -14.36
CA GLN A 245 4.16 9.97 -14.04
C GLN A 245 4.93 9.84 -12.72
N GLY A 246 6.24 10.08 -12.75
CA GLY A 246 7.10 10.13 -11.57
C GLY A 246 7.25 8.83 -10.78
N GLY A 247 6.78 7.69 -11.31
CA GLY A 247 6.84 6.40 -10.62
C GLY A 247 6.10 6.39 -9.26
N LEU A 248 6.51 5.51 -8.34
CA LEU A 248 5.85 5.40 -7.03
C LEU A 248 6.04 6.66 -6.15
N ARG A 249 7.18 7.35 -6.26
CA ARG A 249 7.41 8.59 -5.49
C ARG A 249 6.56 9.75 -6.03
N GLY A 250 6.43 9.88 -7.36
CA GLY A 250 5.49 10.83 -7.97
C GLY A 250 4.05 10.55 -7.56
N LEU A 251 3.64 9.27 -7.55
CA LEU A 251 2.31 8.87 -7.06
C LEU A 251 2.10 9.27 -5.59
N VAL A 252 3.08 9.08 -4.70
CA VAL A 252 2.99 9.56 -3.30
C VAL A 252 2.70 11.04 -3.24
N GLY A 253 3.40 11.87 -4.03
CA GLY A 253 3.16 13.30 -4.09
C GLY A 253 1.74 13.66 -4.59
N ILE A 254 1.27 12.98 -5.64
CA ILE A 254 -0.09 13.17 -6.18
C ILE A 254 -1.15 12.83 -5.11
N LEU A 255 -1.00 11.68 -4.45
CA LEU A 255 -1.96 11.21 -3.44
C LEU A 255 -1.94 12.09 -2.18
N GLU A 256 -0.76 12.55 -1.72
CA GLU A 256 -0.66 13.44 -0.55
C GLU A 256 -1.34 14.79 -0.77
N GLY A 257 -1.26 15.33 -1.99
CA GLY A 257 -1.91 16.60 -2.35
C GLY A 257 -3.40 16.50 -2.69
N ALA A 258 -3.97 15.28 -2.69
CA ALA A 258 -5.35 15.05 -3.08
C ALA A 258 -6.35 15.48 -2.00
N ALA A 259 -7.52 15.95 -2.41
CA ALA A 259 -8.65 16.17 -1.52
C ALA A 259 -9.37 14.87 -1.16
N LEU A 260 -9.50 13.95 -2.13
CA LEU A 260 -10.09 12.64 -2.00
C LEU A 260 -9.40 11.70 -2.97
N VAL A 261 -9.20 10.44 -2.60
CA VAL A 261 -8.71 9.39 -3.50
C VAL A 261 -9.79 8.33 -3.68
N LEU A 262 -9.91 7.76 -4.88
CA LEU A 262 -10.79 6.62 -5.16
C LEU A 262 -9.92 5.43 -5.61
N SER A 263 -10.02 4.31 -4.91
CA SER A 263 -9.13 3.17 -5.18
C SER A 263 -9.78 1.82 -4.90
N PRO A 264 -9.61 0.84 -5.77
CA PRO A 264 -9.78 -0.57 -5.39
C PRO A 264 -8.73 -1.01 -4.37
N ASP A 265 -8.84 -2.26 -3.86
CA ASP A 265 -7.82 -2.86 -2.97
C ASP A 265 -6.48 -3.07 -3.69
N THR A 266 -5.58 -2.10 -3.55
CA THR A 266 -4.24 -2.10 -4.17
C THR A 266 -3.26 -1.21 -3.39
N GLY A 267 -1.97 -1.22 -3.78
CA GLY A 267 -0.92 -0.44 -3.13
C GLY A 267 -1.27 1.05 -2.90
N PRO A 268 -1.78 1.77 -3.88
CA PRO A 268 -2.22 3.16 -3.73
C PRO A 268 -3.26 3.41 -2.63
N LEU A 269 -4.18 2.48 -2.37
CA LEU A 269 -5.09 2.55 -1.22
C LEU A 269 -4.30 2.69 0.09
N HIS A 270 -3.34 1.78 0.31
CA HIS A 270 -2.55 1.76 1.54
C HIS A 270 -1.61 2.97 1.65
N ILE A 271 -1.05 3.44 0.52
CA ILE A 271 -0.29 4.69 0.46
C ILE A 271 -1.17 5.86 0.92
N THR A 272 -2.39 5.96 0.41
CA THR A 272 -3.34 7.03 0.76
C THR A 272 -3.67 7.05 2.25
N VAL A 273 -3.95 5.88 2.83
CA VAL A 273 -4.19 5.72 4.29
C VAL A 273 -2.95 6.12 5.09
N ALA A 274 -1.75 5.73 4.64
CA ALA A 274 -0.49 6.07 5.29
C ALA A 274 -0.19 7.59 5.26
N LEU A 275 -0.66 8.29 4.24
CA LEU A 275 -0.56 9.75 4.07
C LEU A 275 -1.66 10.51 4.81
N ASP A 276 -2.56 9.82 5.51
CA ASP A 276 -3.71 10.41 6.20
C ASP A 276 -4.64 11.19 5.25
N ARG A 277 -4.88 10.66 4.05
CA ARG A 277 -5.78 11.24 3.07
C ARG A 277 -7.07 10.43 2.95
N PRO A 278 -8.23 11.09 2.86
CA PRO A 278 -9.51 10.41 2.67
C PRO A 278 -9.50 9.56 1.41
N VAL A 279 -10.03 8.33 1.52
CA VAL A 279 -10.10 7.40 0.40
C VAL A 279 -11.43 6.66 0.37
N VAL A 280 -12.12 6.75 -0.77
CA VAL A 280 -13.22 5.84 -1.11
C VAL A 280 -12.60 4.55 -1.62
N SER A 281 -12.70 3.49 -0.83
CA SER A 281 -12.11 2.19 -1.17
C SER A 281 -13.17 1.20 -1.63
N LEU A 282 -12.94 0.57 -2.81
CA LEU A 282 -13.82 -0.41 -3.43
C LEU A 282 -13.25 -1.81 -3.16
N ILE A 283 -13.86 -2.57 -2.25
CA ILE A 283 -13.35 -3.88 -1.84
C ILE A 283 -14.44 -4.94 -2.00
N ALA A 284 -14.20 -5.88 -2.93
CA ALA A 284 -15.12 -6.96 -3.21
C ALA A 284 -14.44 -8.32 -3.42
N TYR A 285 -13.16 -8.32 -3.75
CA TYR A 285 -12.38 -9.54 -4.01
C TYR A 285 -11.67 -10.06 -2.76
N SER A 286 -10.90 -9.21 -2.09
CA SER A 286 -10.17 -9.54 -0.87
C SER A 286 -11.03 -9.25 0.36
N ASN A 287 -10.75 -9.92 1.48
CA ASN A 287 -11.47 -9.71 2.73
C ASN A 287 -11.18 -8.31 3.33
N PRO A 288 -12.16 -7.39 3.38
CA PRO A 288 -11.94 -6.01 3.81
C PRO A 288 -11.59 -5.88 5.30
N LYS A 289 -12.02 -6.83 6.15
CA LYS A 289 -11.60 -6.87 7.56
C LYS A 289 -10.10 -7.13 7.71
N ARG A 290 -9.46 -7.71 6.67
CA ARG A 290 -8.02 -7.98 6.63
C ARG A 290 -7.22 -6.91 5.92
N VAL A 291 -7.72 -6.35 4.82
CA VAL A 291 -6.96 -5.46 3.92
C VAL A 291 -7.59 -4.09 3.70
N GLY A 292 -8.66 -3.77 4.41
CA GLY A 292 -9.32 -2.46 4.29
C GLY A 292 -8.46 -1.30 4.77
N PRO A 293 -8.98 -0.07 4.71
CA PRO A 293 -8.26 1.10 5.20
C PRO A 293 -8.03 1.00 6.72
N TYR A 294 -6.75 0.96 7.12
CA TYR A 294 -6.38 0.67 8.50
C TYR A 294 -6.77 1.79 9.47
N ARG A 295 -7.75 1.51 10.32
CA ARG A 295 -8.26 2.37 11.42
C ARG A 295 -8.72 3.77 11.01
N LYS A 296 -8.77 4.08 9.71
CA LYS A 296 -9.20 5.37 9.16
C LYS A 296 -10.07 5.15 7.94
N PHE A 297 -11.00 6.07 7.67
CA PHE A 297 -11.81 6.08 6.45
C PHE A 297 -12.63 4.80 6.21
N GLY A 298 -12.92 4.02 7.25
CA GLY A 298 -13.76 2.83 7.15
C GLY A 298 -15.19 3.14 6.73
N ASP A 299 -15.69 4.33 7.07
CA ASP A 299 -17.01 4.85 6.67
C ASP A 299 -17.07 5.28 5.19
N LEU A 300 -15.91 5.44 4.53
CA LEU A 300 -15.79 5.65 3.08
C LEU A 300 -15.55 4.33 2.32
N MET A 301 -15.39 3.20 3.00
CA MET A 301 -15.21 1.91 2.36
C MET A 301 -16.52 1.34 1.83
N ILE A 302 -16.48 0.78 0.63
CA ILE A 302 -17.55 -0.02 0.04
C ILE A 302 -17.16 -1.48 0.20
N ASP A 303 -17.85 -2.18 1.08
CA ASP A 303 -17.68 -3.61 1.30
C ASP A 303 -18.71 -4.39 0.46
N ALA A 304 -18.26 -4.95 -0.65
CA ALA A 304 -19.03 -5.86 -1.50
C ALA A 304 -18.45 -7.30 -1.50
N TYR A 305 -17.55 -7.59 -0.53
CA TYR A 305 -16.97 -8.92 -0.32
C TYR A 305 -17.99 -9.88 0.31
N GLY A 306 -18.73 -9.43 1.31
CA GLY A 306 -19.82 -10.19 1.92
C GLY A 306 -21.10 -10.20 1.09
N ASP A 307 -22.03 -11.12 1.41
CA ASP A 307 -23.41 -11.01 1.00
C ASP A 307 -24.16 -10.12 2.01
N PRO A 308 -25.28 -9.49 1.64
CA PRO A 308 -26.04 -8.65 2.57
C PRO A 308 -26.36 -9.37 3.88
N GLY A 309 -25.91 -8.81 5.03
CA GLY A 309 -26.11 -9.39 6.35
C GLY A 309 -25.15 -10.53 6.72
N GLU A 310 -24.23 -10.91 5.85
CA GLU A 310 -23.25 -11.95 6.14
C GLU A 310 -22.18 -11.44 7.13
N ASP A 311 -22.03 -12.11 8.28
CA ASP A 311 -20.86 -11.96 9.16
C ASP A 311 -19.77 -12.96 8.80
N TYR A 312 -18.85 -12.57 7.94
CA TYR A 312 -17.73 -13.40 7.53
C TYR A 312 -16.49 -13.20 8.43
N PRO A 313 -15.71 -14.28 8.71
CA PRO A 313 -14.50 -14.18 9.50
C PRO A 313 -13.37 -13.47 8.74
N ILE A 314 -12.39 -12.93 9.47
CA ILE A 314 -11.15 -12.43 8.87
C ILE A 314 -10.40 -13.60 8.27
N SER A 315 -10.07 -13.54 6.98
CA SER A 315 -9.41 -14.62 6.27
C SER A 315 -8.57 -14.13 5.09
N MET A 316 -7.77 -15.02 4.51
CA MET A 316 -7.06 -14.80 3.24
C MET A 316 -7.88 -15.28 2.02
N ALA A 317 -9.13 -15.67 2.21
CA ALA A 317 -10.00 -16.11 1.12
C ALA A 317 -10.30 -14.94 0.17
N ASN A 318 -10.36 -15.26 -1.11
CA ASN A 318 -10.74 -14.31 -2.16
C ASN A 318 -12.11 -14.72 -2.73
N ARG A 319 -12.90 -13.72 -3.11
CA ARG A 319 -14.23 -13.92 -3.72
C ARG A 319 -14.28 -13.27 -5.11
N PRO A 320 -13.95 -14.01 -6.17
CA PRO A 320 -13.95 -13.47 -7.53
C PRO A 320 -15.37 -13.12 -8.01
N GLY A 321 -15.46 -12.25 -9.02
CA GLY A 321 -16.73 -11.87 -9.68
C GLY A 321 -17.61 -10.91 -8.87
N ARG A 322 -17.13 -10.35 -7.75
CA ARG A 322 -17.92 -9.45 -6.89
C ARG A 322 -17.73 -7.95 -7.17
N MET A 323 -16.66 -7.55 -7.83
CA MET A 323 -16.43 -6.13 -8.17
C MET A 323 -17.59 -5.48 -8.96
N PRO A 324 -18.28 -6.17 -9.90
CA PRO A 324 -19.45 -5.60 -10.58
C PRO A 324 -20.65 -5.30 -9.69
N ARG A 325 -20.71 -5.84 -8.46
CA ARG A 325 -21.78 -5.53 -7.49
C ARG A 325 -21.74 -4.07 -7.03
N ILE A 326 -20.55 -3.46 -7.01
CA ILE A 326 -20.38 -2.05 -6.66
C ILE A 326 -20.95 -1.20 -7.80
N THR A 327 -21.94 -0.38 -7.50
CA THR A 327 -22.60 0.53 -8.46
C THR A 327 -21.94 1.91 -8.44
N VAL A 328 -22.21 2.73 -9.45
CA VAL A 328 -21.82 4.15 -9.47
C VAL A 328 -22.42 4.89 -8.27
N ARG A 329 -23.68 4.58 -7.94
CA ARG A 329 -24.38 5.18 -6.80
C ARG A 329 -23.65 4.89 -5.47
N ASP A 330 -23.23 3.65 -5.25
CA ASP A 330 -22.48 3.31 -4.03
C ASP A 330 -21.22 4.16 -3.88
N VAL A 331 -20.50 4.41 -4.99
CA VAL A 331 -19.30 5.25 -4.99
C VAL A 331 -19.66 6.71 -4.70
N LEU A 332 -20.70 7.25 -5.36
CA LEU A 332 -21.12 8.63 -5.18
C LEU A 332 -21.70 8.90 -3.78
N ASP A 333 -22.38 7.93 -3.18
CA ASP A 333 -22.85 8.00 -1.77
C ASP A 333 -21.65 8.13 -0.81
N ARG A 334 -20.51 7.49 -1.10
CA ARG A 334 -19.27 7.65 -0.31
C ARG A 334 -18.57 8.99 -0.57
N VAL A 335 -18.62 9.49 -1.80
CA VAL A 335 -18.11 10.85 -2.11
C VAL A 335 -18.96 11.92 -1.40
N GLU A 336 -20.27 11.76 -1.33
CA GLU A 336 -21.15 12.64 -0.55
C GLU A 336 -20.83 12.56 0.96
N ARG A 337 -20.58 11.36 1.47
CA ARG A 337 -20.12 11.16 2.86
C ARG A 337 -18.80 11.88 3.12
N TRP A 338 -17.84 11.77 2.19
CA TRP A 338 -16.58 12.51 2.27
C TRP A 338 -16.82 14.03 2.32
N ARG A 339 -17.66 14.55 1.42
CA ARG A 339 -17.97 15.99 1.36
C ARG A 339 -18.52 16.50 2.70
N THR A 340 -19.35 15.71 3.34
CA THR A 340 -19.99 16.07 4.61
C THR A 340 -19.06 15.98 5.80
N ALA A 341 -18.21 14.93 5.87
CA ALA A 341 -17.45 14.60 7.06
C ALA A 341 -15.98 15.04 7.01
N TYR A 342 -15.37 15.12 5.80
CA TYR A 342 -13.92 15.28 5.63
C TYR A 342 -13.51 16.49 4.80
N ALA A 343 -14.39 17.01 3.91
CA ALA A 343 -14.02 18.11 3.06
C ALA A 343 -13.77 19.38 3.87
N THR A 344 -12.68 20.07 3.55
CA THR A 344 -12.38 21.40 4.09
C THR A 344 -13.38 22.45 3.53
N ASP A 345 -13.53 23.59 4.17
CA ASP A 345 -14.49 24.64 3.75
C ASP A 345 -14.33 25.07 2.29
N ALA A 346 -13.08 25.07 1.76
CA ALA A 346 -12.82 25.37 0.36
C ALA A 346 -13.45 24.34 -0.63
N ALA A 347 -13.57 23.08 -0.22
CA ALA A 347 -14.20 22.04 -1.04
C ALA A 347 -15.73 21.93 -0.84
N ARG A 348 -16.26 22.54 0.26
CA ARG A 348 -17.71 22.54 0.57
C ARG A 348 -18.48 23.63 -0.18
N THR A 349 -17.81 24.68 -0.60
CA THR A 349 -18.44 25.91 -1.16
C THR A 349 -18.71 25.87 -2.66
N THR A 350 -18.44 24.75 -3.34
CA THR A 350 -18.79 24.63 -4.76
C THR A 350 -20.32 24.51 -4.90
N PRO A 351 -21.01 25.47 -5.59
CA PRO A 351 -22.46 25.43 -5.74
C PRO A 351 -22.91 24.18 -6.50
N ARG A 352 -24.03 23.57 -6.06
CA ARG A 352 -24.77 22.63 -6.91
C ARG A 352 -25.28 23.41 -8.13
N ALA A 353 -24.81 23.04 -9.33
CA ALA A 353 -25.33 23.55 -10.59
C ALA A 353 -26.73 22.99 -10.87
#